data_e4bd413899e5c6287d9f9267ae4fd8f0
#
_entry.id   e4bd413899e5c6287d9f9267ae4fd8f0
#
_cell.length_a   1.000
_cell.length_b   1.000
_cell.length_c   1.000
_cell.angle_alpha   90.00
_cell.angle_beta   90.00
_cell.angle_gamma   90.00
#
_symmetry.space_group_name_H-M   'P 1'
#
loop_
_entity.id
_entity.type
_entity.pdbx_description
1 polymer ?
#
loop_
_entity_poly.entity_id
_entity_poly.type
_entity_poly.pdbx_seq_one_letter_code
_entity_poly.pdbx_strand_id
1 'polypeptide(L)'
;MYFHLRNRISWLCDECDLRIFTEFTDWDFRHTGKIPDMVIARMDMEKDVRYWGDAVTECLAVIEIKYKANASASRDIIADYEKLRYYIEKLNVESKLYMATIWECEDDPTTWERKNAAWAKGKVTELNASFKRGTWDMRFYVKPH
;
A
#
# COMPACT_ATOMS: atom_id res chain seq x y z
N MET A 1 10.28 -6.15 2.83
CA MET A 1 9.50 -5.99 1.59
C MET A 1 10.06 -4.91 0.67
N TYR A 2 10.24 -3.67 1.11
CA TYR A 2 10.79 -2.55 0.32
C TYR A 2 12.05 -2.91 -0.47
N PHE A 3 13.09 -3.46 0.18
CA PHE A 3 14.36 -3.79 -0.45
C PHE A 3 14.21 -4.80 -1.60
N HIS A 4 13.39 -5.84 -1.41
CA HIS A 4 13.13 -6.82 -2.45
C HIS A 4 12.33 -6.25 -3.62
N LEU A 5 11.34 -5.41 -3.34
CA LEU A 5 10.57 -4.74 -4.38
C LEU A 5 11.47 -3.83 -5.21
N ARG A 6 12.25 -2.98 -4.55
CA ARG A 6 13.19 -2.07 -5.22
C ARG A 6 14.16 -2.82 -6.14
N ASN A 7 14.76 -3.90 -5.66
CA ASN A 7 15.71 -4.68 -6.46
C ASN A 7 15.08 -5.35 -7.68
N ARG A 8 13.78 -5.69 -7.60
CA ARG A 8 13.07 -6.35 -8.71
C ARG A 8 12.58 -5.39 -9.78
N ILE A 9 12.28 -4.16 -9.41
CA ILE A 9 11.69 -3.17 -10.32
C ILE A 9 12.56 -1.92 -10.50
N SER A 10 13.84 -1.94 -10.03
CA SER A 10 14.72 -0.77 -10.13
C SER A 10 14.85 -0.26 -11.57
N TRP A 11 15.01 -1.18 -12.53
CA TRP A 11 15.08 -0.83 -13.94
C TRP A 11 13.82 -0.07 -14.41
N LEU A 12 12.65 -0.52 -14.01
CA LEU A 12 11.38 0.15 -14.33
C LEU A 12 11.30 1.54 -13.67
N CYS A 13 11.78 1.64 -12.42
CA CYS A 13 11.85 2.93 -11.74
C CYS A 13 12.73 3.92 -12.49
N ASP A 14 13.88 3.47 -12.98
CA ASP A 14 14.80 4.34 -13.71
C ASP A 14 14.28 4.71 -15.11
N GLU A 15 13.68 3.76 -15.83
CA GLU A 15 13.11 4.01 -17.17
C GLU A 15 11.86 4.89 -17.18
N CYS A 16 11.08 4.88 -16.10
CA CYS A 16 9.78 5.55 -16.00
C CYS A 16 9.76 6.73 -15.03
N ASP A 17 10.90 7.17 -14.52
CA ASP A 17 11.03 8.23 -13.50
C ASP A 17 10.21 7.94 -12.24
N LEU A 18 10.17 6.67 -11.83
CA LEU A 18 9.44 6.24 -10.65
C LEU A 18 10.34 6.19 -9.43
N ARG A 19 9.73 6.46 -8.28
CA ARG A 19 10.37 6.26 -6.97
C ARG A 19 9.41 5.54 -6.03
N ILE A 20 10.01 4.73 -5.14
CA ILE A 20 9.31 4.04 -4.08
C ILE A 20 9.69 4.70 -2.76
N PHE A 21 8.71 5.21 -2.07
CA PHE A 21 8.86 5.82 -0.75
C PHE A 21 8.23 4.92 0.32
N THR A 22 8.84 4.87 1.49
CA THR A 22 8.25 4.28 2.70
C THR A 22 7.94 5.39 3.69
N GLU A 23 6.84 5.25 4.44
CA GLU A 23 6.40 6.25 5.41
C GLU A 23 6.37 7.67 4.80
N PHE A 24 5.75 7.78 3.65
CA PHE A 24 5.79 9.00 2.84
C PHE A 24 4.94 10.10 3.46
N THR A 25 5.59 11.17 3.94
CA THR A 25 4.96 12.28 4.64
C THR A 25 4.78 13.55 3.82
N ASP A 26 5.31 13.56 2.60
CA ASP A 26 5.25 14.70 1.70
C ASP A 26 4.04 14.68 0.76
N TRP A 27 3.98 15.62 -0.16
CA TRP A 27 2.91 15.79 -1.14
C TRP A 27 1.56 15.99 -0.44
N ASP A 28 0.47 15.42 -0.96
CA ASP A 28 -0.88 15.53 -0.38
C ASP A 28 -1.03 14.88 1.00
N PHE A 29 -0.08 14.03 1.41
CA PHE A 29 -0.10 13.39 2.73
C PHE A 29 0.43 14.29 3.86
N ARG A 30 1.19 15.35 3.54
CA ARG A 30 1.89 16.22 4.50
C ARG A 30 1.04 16.74 5.64
N HIS A 31 -0.23 17.04 5.39
CA HIS A 31 -1.12 17.68 6.37
C HIS A 31 -2.22 16.77 6.90
N THR A 32 -2.20 15.50 6.54
CA THR A 32 -3.30 14.59 6.84
C THR A 32 -3.16 13.87 8.18
N GLY A 33 -1.95 13.76 8.70
CA GLY A 33 -1.62 12.85 9.80
C GLY A 33 -1.82 11.37 9.46
N LYS A 34 -2.06 11.06 8.17
CA LYS A 34 -2.24 9.71 7.64
C LYS A 34 -1.06 9.39 6.74
N ILE A 35 -0.07 8.72 7.30
CA ILE A 35 1.17 8.38 6.60
C ILE A 35 1.00 7.00 5.97
N PRO A 36 1.10 6.87 4.63
CA PRO A 36 1.09 5.56 3.98
C PRO A 36 2.37 4.79 4.24
N ASP A 37 2.26 3.47 4.39
CA ASP A 37 3.42 2.62 4.62
C ASP A 37 4.34 2.58 3.40
N MET A 38 3.76 2.65 2.19
CA MET A 38 4.53 2.73 0.95
C MET A 38 3.77 3.49 -0.15
N VAL A 39 4.50 4.28 -0.92
CA VAL A 39 4.00 4.99 -2.11
C VAL A 39 4.90 4.71 -3.29
N ILE A 40 4.30 4.49 -4.47
CA ILE A 40 4.99 4.51 -5.75
C ILE A 40 4.56 5.77 -6.47
N ALA A 41 5.51 6.64 -6.76
CA ALA A 41 5.25 7.95 -7.37
C ALA A 41 6.11 8.17 -8.62
N ARG A 42 5.55 8.93 -9.57
CA ARG A 42 6.30 9.49 -10.69
C ARG A 42 6.92 10.81 -10.27
N MET A 43 8.14 11.03 -10.71
CA MET A 43 8.93 12.20 -10.35
C MET A 43 9.22 13.06 -11.58
N ASP A 44 9.30 14.36 -11.38
CA ASP A 44 10.00 15.28 -12.30
C ASP A 44 11.49 15.30 -11.89
N MET A 45 12.31 14.57 -12.62
CA MET A 45 13.73 14.41 -12.31
C MET A 45 14.56 15.63 -12.71
N GLU A 46 14.02 16.55 -13.51
CA GLU A 46 14.68 17.81 -13.90
C GLU A 46 14.47 18.93 -12.89
N LYS A 47 13.49 18.75 -11.99
CA LYS A 47 13.15 19.74 -10.99
C LYS A 47 14.16 19.77 -9.85
N ASP A 48 14.83 20.90 -9.71
CA ASP A 48 15.70 21.16 -8.55
C ASP A 48 14.82 21.46 -7.31
N VAL A 49 14.74 20.51 -6.39
CA VAL A 49 13.88 20.58 -5.23
C VAL A 49 14.66 20.31 -3.93
N ARG A 50 14.26 21.02 -2.87
CA ARG A 50 14.77 20.78 -1.54
C ARG A 50 14.24 19.48 -0.93
N TYR A 51 13.01 19.12 -1.26
CA TYR A 51 12.32 17.92 -0.76
C TYR A 51 11.82 17.09 -1.92
N TRP A 52 12.01 15.78 -1.86
CA TRP A 52 11.58 14.86 -2.92
C TRP A 52 10.07 14.92 -3.19
N GLY A 53 9.26 15.18 -2.18
CA GLY A 53 7.82 15.34 -2.33
C GLY A 53 7.42 16.47 -3.28
N ASP A 54 8.25 17.52 -3.40
CA ASP A 54 7.98 18.66 -4.29
C ASP A 54 8.25 18.33 -5.78
N ALA A 55 8.97 17.25 -6.05
CA ALA A 55 9.20 16.73 -7.40
C ALA A 55 8.17 15.66 -7.81
N VAL A 56 7.29 15.23 -6.92
CA VAL A 56 6.22 14.28 -7.26
C VAL A 56 5.24 14.92 -8.21
N THR A 57 5.03 14.28 -9.37
CA THR A 57 4.04 14.71 -10.37
C THR A 57 2.78 13.86 -10.33
N GLU A 58 2.91 12.60 -9.92
CA GLU A 58 1.80 11.66 -9.87
C GLU A 58 2.04 10.60 -8.80
N CYS A 59 1.02 10.29 -8.02
CA CYS A 59 1.02 9.14 -7.11
C CYS A 59 0.34 7.96 -7.81
N LEU A 60 1.11 6.93 -8.18
CA LEU A 60 0.61 5.78 -8.94
C LEU A 60 -0.02 4.72 -8.05
N ALA A 61 0.58 4.47 -6.88
CA ALA A 61 0.08 3.48 -5.95
C ALA A 61 0.34 3.88 -4.51
N VAL A 62 -0.63 3.58 -3.65
CA VAL A 62 -0.53 3.67 -2.19
C VAL A 62 -0.75 2.28 -1.61
N ILE A 63 0.13 1.85 -0.73
CA ILE A 63 0.12 0.50 -0.17
C ILE A 63 0.20 0.60 1.36
N GLU A 64 -0.82 0.10 2.03
CA GLU A 64 -0.79 -0.17 3.47
C GLU A 64 -0.35 -1.61 3.69
N ILE A 65 0.54 -1.85 4.66
CA ILE A 65 1.18 -3.16 4.87
C ILE A 65 0.96 -3.61 6.30
N LYS A 66 0.44 -4.81 6.47
CA LYS A 66 0.21 -5.37 7.79
C LYS A 66 0.74 -6.80 7.91
N TYR A 67 1.50 -7.06 8.97
CA TYR A 67 1.87 -8.41 9.39
C TYR A 67 1.03 -8.85 10.56
N LYS A 68 0.56 -10.08 10.55
CA LYS A 68 -0.27 -10.68 11.58
C LYS A 68 0.22 -12.07 11.99
N ALA A 69 0.61 -12.19 13.24
CA ALA A 69 1.01 -13.47 13.82
C ALA A 69 -0.20 -14.36 14.22
N ASN A 70 -1.41 -13.82 14.25
CA ASN A 70 -2.63 -14.58 14.54
C ASN A 70 -3.88 -13.87 13.98
N ALA A 71 -4.96 -14.63 13.84
CA ALA A 71 -6.22 -14.16 13.25
C ALA A 71 -7.00 -13.14 14.12
N SER A 72 -6.63 -12.94 15.38
CA SER A 72 -7.42 -12.12 16.33
C SER A 72 -7.21 -10.61 16.22
N ALA A 73 -6.36 -10.14 15.33
CA ALA A 73 -5.92 -8.76 15.31
C ALA A 73 -6.67 -7.87 14.28
N SER A 74 -7.99 -7.83 14.36
CA SER A 74 -8.82 -7.08 13.40
C SER A 74 -8.74 -5.54 13.54
N ARG A 75 -8.49 -5.01 14.75
CA ARG A 75 -8.56 -3.56 14.98
C ARG A 75 -7.57 -2.74 14.16
N ASP A 76 -6.33 -3.21 14.03
CA ASP A 76 -5.30 -2.47 13.29
C ASP A 76 -5.56 -2.49 11.77
N ILE A 77 -6.13 -3.59 11.27
CA ILE A 77 -6.52 -3.70 9.86
C ILE A 77 -7.66 -2.73 9.55
N ILE A 78 -8.63 -2.61 10.46
CA ILE A 78 -9.73 -1.64 10.32
C ILE A 78 -9.17 -0.22 10.24
N ALA A 79 -8.19 0.13 11.06
CA ALA A 79 -7.57 1.45 11.02
C ALA A 79 -6.89 1.73 9.66
N ASP A 80 -6.25 0.73 9.05
CA ASP A 80 -5.63 0.88 7.74
C ASP A 80 -6.68 0.96 6.61
N TYR A 81 -7.81 0.27 6.72
CA TYR A 81 -8.94 0.47 5.81
C TYR A 81 -9.50 1.88 5.89
N GLU A 82 -9.62 2.44 7.09
CA GLU A 82 -10.05 3.83 7.27
C GLU A 82 -9.03 4.83 6.71
N LYS A 83 -7.73 4.50 6.72
CA LYS A 83 -6.72 5.30 6.01
C LYS A 83 -6.93 5.25 4.50
N LEU A 84 -7.09 4.06 3.91
CA LEU A 84 -7.36 3.90 2.47
C LEU A 84 -8.64 4.64 2.04
N ARG A 85 -9.70 4.51 2.83
CA ARG A 85 -10.95 5.24 2.59
C ARG A 85 -10.73 6.75 2.63
N TYR A 86 -9.99 7.24 3.62
CA TYR A 86 -9.64 8.65 3.73
C TYR A 86 -8.89 9.15 2.49
N TYR A 87 -7.94 8.38 1.96
CA TYR A 87 -7.21 8.75 0.75
C TYR A 87 -8.15 8.89 -0.45
N ILE A 88 -9.11 7.99 -0.62
CA ILE A 88 -10.09 8.09 -1.70
C ILE A 88 -10.99 9.32 -1.56
N GLU A 89 -11.47 9.59 -0.35
CA GLU A 89 -12.51 10.60 -0.12
C GLU A 89 -11.95 12.02 0.01
N LYS A 90 -10.71 12.16 0.50
CA LYS A 90 -10.15 13.45 0.90
C LYS A 90 -9.00 13.94 0.05
N LEU A 91 -8.18 13.03 -0.46
CA LEU A 91 -7.00 13.41 -1.24
C LEU A 91 -7.27 13.39 -2.75
N ASN A 92 -8.46 12.98 -3.18
CA ASN A 92 -8.80 12.81 -4.60
C ASN A 92 -7.70 12.04 -5.37
N VAL A 93 -7.14 11.03 -4.70
CA VAL A 93 -6.02 10.26 -5.23
C VAL A 93 -6.54 9.34 -6.32
N GLU A 94 -6.17 9.57 -7.57
CA GLU A 94 -6.47 8.66 -8.69
C GLU A 94 -5.63 7.37 -8.65
N SER A 95 -4.76 7.28 -7.67
CA SER A 95 -3.83 6.16 -7.45
C SER A 95 -4.56 4.85 -7.24
N LYS A 96 -3.89 3.76 -7.58
CA LYS A 96 -4.31 2.41 -7.16
C LYS A 96 -3.99 2.22 -5.68
N LEU A 97 -4.97 1.79 -4.91
CA LEU A 97 -4.80 1.55 -3.49
C LEU A 97 -4.70 0.05 -3.20
N TYR A 98 -3.75 -0.30 -2.38
CA TYR A 98 -3.51 -1.69 -2.01
C TYR A 98 -3.50 -1.85 -0.49
N MET A 99 -4.17 -2.92 -0.03
CA MET A 99 -4.03 -3.42 1.32
C MET A 99 -3.22 -4.73 1.27
N ALA A 100 -1.97 -4.68 1.68
CA ALA A 100 -1.09 -5.83 1.70
C ALA A 100 -1.04 -6.43 3.11
N THR A 101 -1.47 -7.68 3.27
CA THR A 101 -1.42 -8.38 4.55
C THR A 101 -0.61 -9.65 4.47
N ILE A 102 0.18 -9.92 5.50
CA ILE A 102 0.95 -11.15 5.63
C ILE A 102 0.48 -11.85 6.92
N TRP A 103 -0.03 -13.05 6.80
CA TRP A 103 -0.61 -13.82 7.90
C TRP A 103 0.20 -15.07 8.22
N GLU A 104 0.45 -15.29 9.50
CA GLU A 104 1.00 -16.53 10.00
C GLU A 104 -0.15 -17.49 10.34
N CYS A 105 -0.86 -17.96 9.31
CA CYS A 105 -1.95 -18.94 9.41
C CYS A 105 -2.04 -19.78 8.12
N GLU A 106 -2.70 -20.95 8.19
CA GLU A 106 -2.87 -21.84 7.04
C GLU A 106 -4.08 -21.47 6.15
N ASP A 107 -5.03 -20.74 6.70
CA ASP A 107 -6.30 -20.43 6.04
C ASP A 107 -6.18 -19.22 5.11
N ASP A 108 -7.12 -19.10 4.17
CA ASP A 108 -7.26 -17.89 3.33
C ASP A 108 -7.61 -16.70 4.23
N PRO A 109 -6.69 -15.78 4.44
CA PRO A 109 -6.92 -14.62 5.28
C PRO A 109 -7.84 -13.64 4.56
N THR A 110 -9.13 -13.82 4.69
CA THR A 110 -10.08 -12.81 4.25
C THR A 110 -10.19 -11.75 5.32
N THR A 111 -9.54 -10.63 5.11
CA THR A 111 -9.51 -9.52 6.08
C THR A 111 -10.66 -8.57 5.89
N TRP A 112 -11.26 -8.57 4.71
CA TRP A 112 -12.29 -7.62 4.31
C TRP A 112 -13.64 -8.02 4.89
N GLU A 113 -14.05 -7.34 5.94
CA GLU A 113 -15.43 -7.45 6.41
C GLU A 113 -16.37 -6.90 5.34
N ARG A 114 -17.07 -7.78 4.67
CA ARG A 114 -17.93 -7.53 3.49
C ARG A 114 -19.04 -6.49 3.68
N LYS A 115 -19.19 -5.94 4.86
CA LYS A 115 -20.44 -5.25 5.22
C LYS A 115 -20.63 -3.84 4.69
N ASN A 116 -19.61 -3.13 4.21
CA ASN A 116 -19.80 -1.78 3.64
C ASN A 116 -18.63 -1.30 2.78
N ALA A 117 -18.11 -2.13 1.91
CA ALA A 117 -16.95 -1.78 1.09
C ALA A 117 -17.31 -1.13 -0.27
N ALA A 118 -18.50 -0.58 -0.42
CA ALA A 118 -18.91 0.09 -1.68
C ALA A 118 -17.94 1.20 -2.10
N TRP A 119 -17.31 1.87 -1.14
CA TRP A 119 -16.30 2.90 -1.36
C TRP A 119 -15.01 2.35 -1.98
N ALA A 120 -14.70 1.08 -1.76
CA ALA A 120 -13.48 0.42 -2.25
C ALA A 120 -13.63 -0.11 -3.69
N LYS A 121 -14.87 -0.24 -4.18
CA LYS A 121 -15.16 -0.88 -5.46
C LYS A 121 -14.40 -0.24 -6.62
N GLY A 122 -13.59 -1.03 -7.31
CA GLY A 122 -12.75 -0.60 -8.41
C GLY A 122 -11.55 0.25 -8.01
N LYS A 123 -11.35 0.53 -6.71
CA LYS A 123 -10.29 1.41 -6.21
C LYS A 123 -9.26 0.72 -5.33
N VAL A 124 -9.65 -0.33 -4.61
CA VAL A 124 -8.76 -1.04 -3.67
C VAL A 124 -8.54 -2.48 -4.12
N THR A 125 -7.32 -2.96 -3.99
CA THR A 125 -6.96 -4.37 -4.19
C THR A 125 -6.31 -4.92 -2.92
N GLU A 126 -6.81 -6.02 -2.41
CA GLU A 126 -6.14 -6.79 -1.36
C GLU A 126 -5.04 -7.67 -1.94
N LEU A 127 -3.87 -7.61 -1.31
CA LEU A 127 -2.72 -8.47 -1.58
C LEU A 127 -2.44 -9.28 -0.30
N ASN A 128 -3.03 -10.45 -0.21
CA ASN A 128 -2.89 -11.29 0.99
C ASN A 128 -1.83 -12.36 0.77
N ALA A 129 -1.00 -12.58 1.77
CA ALA A 129 -0.11 -13.71 1.86
C ALA A 129 -0.36 -14.45 3.15
N SER A 130 -0.35 -15.78 3.10
CA SER A 130 -0.41 -16.63 4.29
C SER A 130 0.71 -17.66 4.29
N PHE A 131 1.21 -18.00 5.46
CA PHE A 131 2.19 -19.05 5.64
C PHE A 131 2.00 -19.74 6.98
N LYS A 132 2.35 -21.03 7.03
CA LYS A 132 2.38 -21.78 8.27
C LYS A 132 3.70 -21.57 8.99
N ARG A 133 3.65 -21.30 10.29
CA ARG A 133 4.83 -21.18 11.14
C ARG A 133 5.73 -22.41 11.03
N GLY A 134 7.02 -22.16 10.80
CA GLY A 134 8.01 -23.25 10.63
C GLY A 134 8.08 -23.84 9.23
N THR A 135 7.31 -23.35 8.27
CA THR A 135 7.43 -23.68 6.85
C THR A 135 7.81 -22.45 6.05
N TRP A 136 8.30 -22.69 4.83
CA TRP A 136 8.61 -21.62 3.85
C TRP A 136 7.53 -21.53 2.77
N ASP A 137 6.44 -22.29 2.89
CA ASP A 137 5.35 -22.31 1.93
C ASP A 137 4.47 -21.09 2.13
N MET A 138 4.59 -20.15 1.24
CA MET A 138 3.77 -18.93 1.24
C MET A 138 2.73 -19.01 0.12
N ARG A 139 1.47 -18.77 0.46
CA ARG A 139 0.35 -18.67 -0.48
C ARG A 139 -0.02 -17.21 -0.68
N PHE A 140 -0.32 -16.84 -1.92
CA PHE A 140 -0.66 -15.47 -2.28
C PHE A 140 -2.06 -15.40 -2.86
N TYR A 141 -2.80 -14.38 -2.46
CA TYR A 141 -4.16 -14.12 -2.90
C TYR A 141 -4.28 -12.65 -3.30
N VAL A 142 -4.88 -12.41 -4.47
CA VAL A 142 -5.15 -11.06 -4.99
C VAL A 142 -6.67 -10.92 -5.13
N LYS A 143 -7.26 -9.96 -4.43
CA LYS A 143 -8.71 -9.73 -4.41
C LYS A 143 -9.01 -8.27 -4.74
N PRO A 144 -9.38 -7.96 -5.99
CA PRO A 144 -9.89 -6.63 -6.35
C PRO A 144 -11.29 -6.41 -5.74
N HIS A 145 -11.56 -5.22 -5.27
CA HIS A 145 -12.84 -4.79 -4.72
C HIS A 145 -13.58 -3.85 -5.67
#